data_dadc1171ed250b80b2fe014173bafe7a
#
_entry.id   dadc1171ed250b80b2fe014173bafe7a
#
_cell.length_a   1.000
_cell.length_b   1.000
_cell.length_c   1.000
_cell.angle_alpha   90.00
_cell.angle_beta   90.00
_cell.angle_gamma   90.00
#
_symmetry.space_group_name_H-M   'P 1'
#
loop_
_entity.id
_entity.type
_entity.pdbx_description
1 polymer ?
#
loop_
_entity_poly.entity_id
_entity_poly.type
_entity_poly.pdbx_seq_one_letter_code
_entity_poly.pdbx_strand_id
1 'polypeptide(L)'
;YRSGEVDVAALRGIDLDILGTEILVLLGPSGSGKSTFLNILGGLDRPTTGDVIFRDHSLNLMSDRELTLYRRDHVGFVFQFYNLVPSLTARENVALVTEIAANPMSPEDALGIVGLSDRLDHFPAQLSGGEQQRVAIARAIAKRPEILLCDEPTAALDSPTGIIVLQAIE
;
A
#
# COMPACT_ATOMS: atom_id res chain seq x y z
N TYR A 1 -17.75 -7.48 -9.31
CA TYR A 1 -18.14 -7.99 -7.97
C TYR A 1 -19.58 -8.44 -7.98
N ARG A 2 -19.85 -9.57 -7.37
CA ARG A 2 -21.20 -10.07 -7.17
C ARG A 2 -21.65 -9.74 -5.74
N SER A 3 -22.65 -8.87 -5.60
CA SER A 3 -23.27 -8.56 -4.34
C SER A 3 -24.73 -9.04 -4.39
N GLY A 4 -24.98 -10.25 -3.91
CA GLY A 4 -26.28 -10.91 -4.03
C GLY A 4 -26.65 -11.20 -5.49
N GLU A 5 -27.77 -10.65 -5.96
CA GLU A 5 -28.25 -10.80 -7.36
C GLU A 5 -27.75 -9.71 -8.31
N VAL A 6 -26.93 -8.75 -7.82
CA VAL A 6 -26.47 -7.61 -8.64
C VAL A 6 -24.99 -7.79 -8.99
N ASP A 7 -24.69 -7.86 -10.28
CA ASP A 7 -23.33 -7.81 -10.81
C ASP A 7 -22.88 -6.34 -10.96
N VAL A 8 -21.89 -5.95 -10.18
CA VAL A 8 -21.29 -4.62 -10.26
C VAL A 8 -19.99 -4.72 -11.08
N ALA A 9 -19.99 -4.14 -12.27
CA ALA A 9 -18.80 -4.00 -13.11
C ALA A 9 -17.90 -2.88 -12.54
N ALA A 10 -17.01 -3.23 -11.60
CA ALA A 10 -16.10 -2.28 -10.98
C ALA A 10 -15.00 -1.81 -11.94
N LEU A 11 -14.49 -2.68 -12.79
CA LEU A 11 -13.55 -2.37 -13.87
C LEU A 11 -14.16 -2.77 -15.22
N ARG A 12 -13.93 -1.97 -16.27
CA ARG A 12 -14.55 -2.16 -17.58
C ARG A 12 -13.49 -2.20 -18.68
N GLY A 13 -12.65 -3.22 -18.64
CA GLY A 13 -11.55 -3.39 -19.59
C GLY A 13 -10.47 -2.32 -19.36
N ILE A 14 -9.34 -2.72 -18.84
CA ILE A 14 -8.16 -1.87 -18.65
C ILE A 14 -7.01 -2.61 -19.29
N ASP A 15 -6.37 -1.96 -20.27
CA ASP A 15 -5.12 -2.41 -20.86
C ASP A 15 -4.07 -1.35 -20.50
N LEU A 16 -3.06 -1.74 -19.70
CA LEU A 16 -2.08 -0.83 -19.15
C LEU A 16 -0.77 -1.56 -18.88
N ASP A 17 0.33 -1.00 -19.36
CA ASP A 17 1.68 -1.41 -19.00
C ASP A 17 2.25 -0.39 -18.00
N ILE A 18 2.76 -0.88 -16.87
CA ILE A 18 3.43 -0.07 -15.85
C ILE A 18 4.92 -0.40 -15.90
N LEU A 19 5.74 0.60 -16.20
CA LEU A 19 7.18 0.45 -16.33
C LEU A 19 7.87 0.60 -14.97
N GLY A 20 9.07 0.03 -14.83
CA GLY A 20 9.90 0.23 -13.64
C GLY A 20 10.26 1.71 -13.46
N THR A 21 10.31 2.20 -12.23
CA THR A 21 10.59 3.61 -11.86
C THR A 21 9.54 4.64 -12.35
N GLU A 22 8.33 4.18 -12.66
CA GLU A 22 7.22 5.04 -13.08
C GLU A 22 6.31 5.37 -11.89
N ILE A 23 5.88 6.63 -11.82
CA ILE A 23 4.81 7.07 -10.92
C ILE A 23 3.52 7.17 -11.73
N LEU A 24 2.57 6.29 -11.45
CA LEU A 24 1.24 6.29 -12.07
C LEU A 24 0.22 6.90 -11.12
N VAL A 25 -0.50 7.93 -11.58
CA VAL A 25 -1.57 8.57 -10.81
C VAL A 25 -2.93 8.21 -11.39
N LEU A 26 -3.77 7.55 -10.58
CA LEU A 26 -5.13 7.20 -10.92
C LEU A 26 -6.09 8.32 -10.50
N LEU A 27 -6.72 8.97 -11.47
CA LEU A 27 -7.70 10.02 -11.23
C LEU A 27 -9.11 9.54 -11.54
N GLY A 28 -10.08 9.93 -10.71
CA GLY A 28 -11.49 9.61 -10.92
C GLY A 28 -12.33 9.83 -9.67
N PRO A 29 -13.65 9.95 -9.83
CA PRO A 29 -14.58 10.14 -8.71
C PRO A 29 -14.58 8.93 -7.76
N SER A 30 -15.19 9.10 -6.58
CA SER A 30 -15.43 7.98 -5.67
C SER A 30 -16.29 6.91 -6.37
N GLY A 31 -15.95 5.64 -6.17
CA GLY A 31 -16.64 4.51 -6.82
C GLY A 31 -16.22 4.23 -8.27
N SER A 32 -15.22 4.92 -8.83
CA SER A 32 -14.75 4.68 -10.21
C SER A 32 -13.89 3.42 -10.37
N GLY A 33 -13.64 2.65 -9.30
CA GLY A 33 -12.88 1.40 -9.33
C GLY A 33 -11.40 1.53 -8.98
N LYS A 34 -10.90 2.70 -8.55
CA LYS A 34 -9.48 2.90 -8.20
C LYS A 34 -8.98 1.90 -7.16
N SER A 35 -9.64 1.78 -6.03
CA SER A 35 -9.27 0.83 -4.97
C SER A 35 -9.36 -0.63 -5.44
N THR A 36 -10.36 -0.95 -6.28
CA THR A 36 -10.47 -2.28 -6.90
C THR A 36 -9.27 -2.58 -7.79
N PHE A 37 -8.86 -1.61 -8.60
CA PHE A 37 -7.67 -1.74 -9.46
C PHE A 37 -6.39 -1.95 -8.63
N LEU A 38 -6.19 -1.14 -7.59
CA LEU A 38 -5.05 -1.28 -6.68
C LEU A 38 -5.06 -2.64 -5.95
N ASN A 39 -6.22 -3.11 -5.50
CA ASN A 39 -6.35 -4.42 -4.85
C ASN A 39 -6.00 -5.58 -5.79
N ILE A 40 -6.38 -5.49 -7.06
CA ILE A 40 -6.04 -6.51 -8.06
C ILE A 40 -4.53 -6.48 -8.35
N LEU A 41 -3.94 -5.30 -8.58
CA LEU A 41 -2.49 -5.17 -8.77
C LEU A 41 -1.70 -5.67 -7.57
N GLY A 42 -2.20 -5.44 -6.37
CA GLY A 42 -1.58 -5.91 -5.14
C GLY A 42 -1.84 -7.38 -4.80
N GLY A 43 -2.59 -8.11 -5.63
CA GLY A 43 -2.92 -9.51 -5.38
C GLY A 43 -3.81 -9.72 -4.15
N LEU A 44 -4.57 -8.71 -3.74
CA LEU A 44 -5.59 -8.81 -2.69
C LEU A 44 -6.92 -9.31 -3.26
N ASP A 45 -7.14 -9.08 -4.56
CA ASP A 45 -8.33 -9.50 -5.29
C ASP A 45 -7.93 -10.06 -6.66
N ARG A 46 -8.85 -10.75 -7.31
CA ARG A 46 -8.64 -11.34 -8.64
C ARG A 46 -9.59 -10.71 -9.65
N PRO A 47 -9.14 -10.41 -10.88
CA PRO A 47 -10.05 -9.96 -11.93
C PRO A 47 -11.00 -11.09 -12.32
N THR A 48 -12.23 -10.74 -12.69
CA THR A 48 -13.22 -11.71 -13.20
C THR A 48 -12.81 -12.24 -14.58
N THR A 49 -12.19 -11.38 -15.39
CA THR A 49 -11.65 -11.69 -16.73
C THR A 49 -10.43 -10.86 -17.00
N GLY A 50 -9.60 -11.26 -17.94
CA GLY A 50 -8.33 -10.62 -18.24
C GLY A 50 -7.19 -11.14 -17.35
N ASP A 51 -5.99 -10.64 -17.57
CA ASP A 51 -4.76 -11.08 -16.91
C ASP A 51 -4.02 -9.92 -16.26
N VAL A 52 -3.43 -10.19 -15.10
CA VAL A 52 -2.48 -9.30 -14.46
C VAL A 52 -1.13 -9.99 -14.43
N ILE A 53 -0.16 -9.39 -15.09
CA ILE A 53 1.18 -9.96 -15.23
C ILE A 53 2.17 -9.09 -14.45
N PHE A 54 2.90 -9.71 -13.53
CA PHE A 54 4.03 -9.10 -12.86
C PHE A 54 5.31 -9.81 -13.33
N ARG A 55 6.18 -9.09 -14.04
CA ARG A 55 7.32 -9.67 -14.74
C ARG A 55 6.85 -10.79 -15.70
N ASP A 56 7.26 -12.02 -15.45
CA ASP A 56 6.91 -13.19 -16.26
C ASP A 56 5.80 -14.06 -15.65
N HIS A 57 5.14 -13.58 -14.57
CA HIS A 57 4.18 -14.36 -13.81
C HIS A 57 2.78 -13.76 -13.87
N SER A 58 1.79 -14.56 -14.24
CA SER A 58 0.36 -14.19 -14.15
C SER A 58 -0.11 -14.33 -12.70
N LEU A 59 -0.53 -13.21 -12.09
CA LEU A 59 -1.09 -13.21 -10.73
C LEU A 59 -2.40 -14.01 -10.65
N ASN A 60 -3.13 -14.11 -11.75
CA ASN A 60 -4.39 -14.85 -11.80
C ASN A 60 -4.20 -16.34 -11.56
N LEU A 61 -3.06 -16.90 -11.96
CA LEU A 61 -2.74 -18.33 -11.85
C LEU A 61 -2.09 -18.69 -10.51
N MET A 62 -1.68 -17.68 -9.73
CA MET A 62 -1.05 -17.89 -8.43
C MET A 62 -2.05 -18.43 -7.41
N SER A 63 -1.61 -19.41 -6.61
CA SER A 63 -2.32 -19.84 -5.39
C SER A 63 -2.32 -18.71 -4.34
N ASP A 64 -3.17 -18.82 -3.32
CA ASP A 64 -3.21 -17.83 -2.23
C ASP A 64 -1.88 -17.73 -1.47
N ARG A 65 -1.15 -18.84 -1.39
CA ARG A 65 0.20 -18.87 -0.81
C ARG A 65 1.19 -18.06 -1.66
N GLU A 66 1.17 -18.23 -2.97
CA GLU A 66 2.04 -17.49 -3.89
C GLU A 66 1.70 -15.99 -3.92
N LEU A 67 0.40 -15.63 -3.91
CA LEU A 67 -0.02 -14.23 -3.75
C LEU A 67 0.42 -13.64 -2.40
N THR A 68 0.46 -14.44 -1.35
CA THR A 68 0.98 -13.98 -0.05
C THR A 68 2.48 -13.71 -0.11
N LEU A 69 3.25 -14.55 -0.79
CA LEU A 69 4.67 -14.32 -1.04
C LEU A 69 4.89 -13.10 -1.94
N TYR A 70 4.12 -12.96 -3.01
CA TYR A 70 4.15 -11.79 -3.88
C TYR A 70 3.92 -10.49 -3.09
N ARG A 71 2.89 -10.42 -2.24
CA ARG A 71 2.64 -9.26 -1.38
C ARG A 71 3.77 -9.02 -0.38
N ARG A 72 4.31 -10.09 0.20
CA ARG A 72 5.42 -9.99 1.16
C ARG A 72 6.65 -9.39 0.52
N ASP A 73 7.02 -9.88 -0.65
CA ASP A 73 8.33 -9.61 -1.24
C ASP A 73 8.33 -8.40 -2.18
N HIS A 74 7.21 -8.11 -2.84
CA HIS A 74 7.19 -7.13 -3.94
C HIS A 74 6.27 -5.93 -3.71
N VAL A 75 5.22 -6.03 -2.87
CA VAL A 75 4.17 -5.00 -2.81
C VAL A 75 4.15 -4.28 -1.47
N GLY A 76 4.28 -2.96 -1.45
CA GLY A 76 3.94 -2.09 -0.32
C GLY A 76 2.53 -1.53 -0.49
N PHE A 77 1.73 -1.54 0.59
CA PHE A 77 0.40 -0.97 0.60
C PHE A 77 0.28 0.20 1.58
N VAL A 78 -0.26 1.32 1.10
CA VAL A 78 -0.73 2.44 1.90
C VAL A 78 -2.23 2.56 1.70
N PHE A 79 -3.00 2.21 2.73
CA PHE A 79 -4.46 2.22 2.70
C PHE A 79 -5.01 3.57 3.16
N GLN A 80 -6.20 3.94 2.69
CA GLN A 80 -6.91 5.15 3.06
C GLN A 80 -7.13 5.28 4.59
N PHE A 81 -7.38 4.19 5.29
CA PHE A 81 -7.63 4.14 6.74
C PHE A 81 -6.43 3.67 7.57
N TYR A 82 -5.21 3.95 7.14
CA TYR A 82 -3.95 3.65 7.81
C TYR A 82 -3.73 2.18 8.21
N ASN A 83 -4.75 1.49 8.70
CA ASN A 83 -4.73 0.09 9.15
C ASN A 83 -3.59 -0.21 10.14
N LEU A 84 -3.36 0.72 11.09
CA LEU A 84 -2.42 0.50 12.17
C LEU A 84 -3.05 -0.39 13.24
N VAL A 85 -2.23 -1.23 13.88
CA VAL A 85 -2.64 -2.03 15.03
C VAL A 85 -2.64 -1.12 16.26
N PRO A 86 -3.80 -0.85 16.90
CA PRO A 86 -3.90 0.17 17.95
C PRO A 86 -3.12 -0.12 19.22
N SER A 87 -2.85 -1.41 19.49
CA SER A 87 -2.10 -1.88 20.67
C SER A 87 -0.58 -1.90 20.46
N LEU A 88 -0.09 -1.55 19.29
CA LEU A 88 1.31 -1.49 18.94
C LEU A 88 1.75 -0.03 18.76
N THR A 89 2.98 0.28 19.16
CA THR A 89 3.64 1.56 18.92
C THR A 89 3.89 1.79 17.44
N ALA A 90 4.32 2.99 17.05
CA ALA A 90 4.72 3.29 15.66
C ALA A 90 5.83 2.34 15.19
N ARG A 91 6.87 2.16 16.00
CA ARG A 91 7.97 1.22 15.74
C ARG A 91 7.48 -0.21 15.54
N GLU A 92 6.65 -0.71 16.44
CA GLU A 92 6.12 -2.08 16.37
C GLU A 92 5.19 -2.28 15.19
N ASN A 93 4.39 -1.27 14.80
CA ASN A 93 3.58 -1.32 13.58
C ASN A 93 4.43 -1.48 12.31
N VAL A 94 5.62 -0.85 12.27
CA VAL A 94 6.55 -1.03 11.16
C VAL A 94 7.27 -2.38 11.28
N ALA A 95 7.63 -2.82 12.49
CA ALA A 95 8.29 -4.10 12.73
C ALA A 95 7.49 -5.30 12.21
N LEU A 96 6.15 -5.24 12.22
CA LEU A 96 5.30 -6.31 11.68
C LEU A 96 5.67 -6.75 10.26
N VAL A 97 6.10 -5.82 9.42
CA VAL A 97 6.47 -6.14 8.03
C VAL A 97 7.97 -6.39 7.87
N THR A 98 8.80 -5.79 8.71
CA THR A 98 10.26 -5.98 8.62
C THR A 98 10.69 -7.37 9.13
N GLU A 99 9.96 -7.95 10.07
CA GLU A 99 10.24 -9.30 10.56
C GLU A 99 10.05 -10.41 9.52
N ILE A 100 9.22 -10.16 8.49
CA ILE A 100 8.92 -11.16 7.46
C ILE A 100 9.57 -10.86 6.11
N ALA A 101 10.14 -9.67 5.93
CA ALA A 101 10.80 -9.25 4.68
C ALA A 101 12.23 -9.81 4.58
N ALA A 102 12.70 -10.01 3.35
CA ALA A 102 14.04 -10.58 3.12
C ALA A 102 15.17 -9.57 3.40
N ASN A 103 14.99 -8.30 3.07
CA ASN A 103 16.01 -7.25 3.22
C ASN A 103 15.37 -5.90 3.61
N PRO A 104 14.75 -5.83 4.80
CA PRO A 104 14.05 -4.62 5.23
C PRO A 104 15.01 -3.51 5.68
N MET A 105 14.48 -2.29 5.74
CA MET A 105 15.05 -1.22 6.57
C MET A 105 14.75 -1.52 8.04
N SER A 106 15.52 -0.91 8.95
CA SER A 106 15.09 -0.88 10.35
C SER A 106 13.78 -0.07 10.50
N PRO A 107 12.92 -0.39 11.46
CA PRO A 107 11.75 0.45 11.75
C PRO A 107 12.11 1.91 12.04
N GLU A 108 13.23 2.14 12.71
CA GLU A 108 13.75 3.46 13.06
C GLU A 108 14.13 4.26 11.81
N ASP A 109 14.83 3.64 10.85
CA ASP A 109 15.21 4.29 9.60
C ASP A 109 13.96 4.64 8.78
N ALA A 110 13.01 3.69 8.65
CA ALA A 110 11.79 3.91 7.91
C ALA A 110 10.93 5.03 8.50
N LEU A 111 10.81 5.10 9.84
CA LEU A 111 10.13 6.19 10.54
C LEU A 111 10.90 7.51 10.43
N GLY A 112 12.23 7.46 10.41
CA GLY A 112 13.09 8.63 10.18
C GLY A 112 12.84 9.29 8.82
N ILE A 113 12.71 8.49 7.75
CA ILE A 113 12.42 8.98 6.38
C ILE A 113 11.14 9.83 6.35
N VAL A 114 10.12 9.43 7.12
CA VAL A 114 8.84 10.15 7.17
C VAL A 114 8.77 11.19 8.29
N GLY A 115 9.90 11.53 8.93
CA GLY A 115 10.00 12.57 9.95
C GLY A 115 9.34 12.22 11.29
N LEU A 116 9.41 10.94 11.71
CA LEU A 116 8.81 10.44 12.95
C LEU A 116 9.84 9.84 13.93
N SER A 117 11.10 10.26 13.87
CA SER A 117 12.16 9.80 14.78
C SER A 117 11.82 10.01 16.27
N ASP A 118 11.07 11.07 16.59
CA ASP A 118 10.67 11.41 17.96
C ASP A 118 9.33 10.76 18.37
N ARG A 119 8.76 9.89 17.53
CA ARG A 119 7.45 9.26 17.72
C ARG A 119 7.47 7.74 17.75
N LEU A 120 8.65 7.13 17.80
CA LEU A 120 8.87 5.69 17.69
C LEU A 120 8.00 4.87 18.67
N ASP A 121 7.92 5.32 19.91
CA ASP A 121 7.25 4.60 21.01
C ASP A 121 5.82 5.12 21.28
N HIS A 122 5.26 5.94 20.39
CA HIS A 122 3.89 6.42 20.52
C HIS A 122 2.91 5.39 19.91
N PHE A 123 1.79 5.20 20.61
CA PHE A 123 0.67 4.42 20.10
C PHE A 123 -0.17 5.23 19.10
N PRO A 124 -0.89 4.60 18.16
CA PRO A 124 -1.73 5.30 17.21
C PRO A 124 -2.66 6.35 17.83
N ALA A 125 -3.25 6.06 18.99
CA ALA A 125 -4.12 7.00 19.71
C ALA A 125 -3.41 8.28 20.19
N GLN A 126 -2.09 8.31 20.23
CA GLN A 126 -1.25 9.45 20.64
C GLN A 126 -0.75 10.25 19.43
N LEU A 127 -1.04 9.78 18.21
CA LEU A 127 -0.60 10.37 16.96
C LEU A 127 -1.75 11.10 16.28
N SER A 128 -1.45 12.23 15.65
CA SER A 128 -2.39 12.90 14.74
C SER A 128 -2.67 12.01 13.51
N GLY A 129 -3.77 12.28 12.78
CA GLY A 129 -4.10 11.55 11.56
C GLY A 129 -2.97 11.58 10.53
N GLY A 130 -2.30 12.74 10.37
CA GLY A 130 -1.14 12.86 9.49
C GLY A 130 0.07 12.05 9.96
N GLU A 131 0.33 11.96 11.28
CA GLU A 131 1.39 11.10 11.83
C GLU A 131 1.05 9.62 11.63
N GLN A 132 -0.20 9.20 11.85
CA GLN A 132 -0.64 7.83 11.60
C GLN A 132 -0.47 7.45 10.12
N GLN A 133 -0.80 8.36 9.20
CA GLN A 133 -0.57 8.17 7.77
C GLN A 133 0.91 7.95 7.47
N ARG A 134 1.80 8.78 8.05
CA ARG A 134 3.25 8.62 7.88
C ARG A 134 3.76 7.31 8.46
N VAL A 135 3.22 6.83 9.59
CA VAL A 135 3.54 5.46 10.10
C VAL A 135 3.12 4.39 9.09
N ALA A 136 1.93 4.52 8.48
CA ALA A 136 1.46 3.57 7.46
C ALA A 136 2.37 3.56 6.22
N ILE A 137 2.88 4.72 5.82
CA ILE A 137 3.84 4.85 4.71
C ILE A 137 5.18 4.25 5.11
N ALA A 138 5.72 4.58 6.29
CA ALA A 138 6.96 3.96 6.79
C ALA A 138 6.86 2.43 6.80
N ARG A 139 5.73 1.88 7.26
CA ARG A 139 5.46 0.45 7.21
C ARG A 139 5.48 -0.10 5.79
N ALA A 140 4.90 0.62 4.83
CA ALA A 140 4.85 0.17 3.44
C ALA A 140 6.23 0.15 2.77
N ILE A 141 7.07 1.18 3.00
CA ILE A 141 8.40 1.32 2.39
C ILE A 141 9.49 0.50 3.13
N ALA A 142 9.29 0.18 4.41
CA ALA A 142 10.30 -0.48 5.25
C ALA A 142 10.79 -1.82 4.67
N LYS A 143 9.96 -2.54 3.97
CA LYS A 143 10.33 -3.80 3.33
C LYS A 143 10.99 -3.63 1.95
N ARG A 144 11.19 -2.39 1.47
CA ARG A 144 11.76 -2.04 0.16
C ARG A 144 11.01 -2.69 -1.00
N PRO A 145 9.71 -2.43 -1.14
CA PRO A 145 8.89 -3.05 -2.17
C PRO A 145 9.28 -2.55 -3.56
N GLU A 146 9.04 -3.37 -4.59
CA GLU A 146 9.20 -2.98 -5.99
C GLU A 146 7.99 -2.20 -6.50
N ILE A 147 6.82 -2.43 -5.90
CA ILE A 147 5.57 -1.74 -6.21
C ILE A 147 5.02 -1.13 -4.93
N LEU A 148 4.80 0.17 -4.92
CA LEU A 148 4.10 0.87 -3.84
C LEU A 148 2.71 1.28 -4.33
N LEU A 149 1.68 0.71 -3.72
CA LEU A 149 0.29 0.98 -4.02
C LEU A 149 -0.31 1.89 -2.94
N CYS A 150 -0.76 3.08 -3.34
CA CYS A 150 -1.30 4.07 -2.42
C CYS A 150 -2.75 4.39 -2.78
N ASP A 151 -3.67 4.11 -1.86
CA ASP A 151 -5.08 4.48 -2.00
C ASP A 151 -5.34 5.77 -1.22
N GLU A 152 -5.45 6.89 -1.95
CA GLU A 152 -5.66 8.25 -1.41
C GLU A 152 -4.65 8.66 -0.30
N PRO A 153 -3.32 8.53 -0.53
CA PRO A 153 -2.32 8.70 0.53
C PRO A 153 -2.24 10.11 1.10
N THR A 154 -2.80 11.10 0.42
CA THR A 154 -2.76 12.52 0.82
C THR A 154 -4.12 13.09 1.21
N ALA A 155 -5.20 12.30 1.17
CA ALA A 155 -6.57 12.79 1.40
C ALA A 155 -6.79 13.41 2.80
N ALA A 156 -6.01 12.98 3.81
CA ALA A 156 -6.07 13.47 5.18
C ALA A 156 -4.87 14.34 5.58
N LEU A 157 -4.00 14.73 4.62
CA LEU A 157 -2.76 15.45 4.91
C LEU A 157 -2.88 16.93 4.54
N ASP A 158 -2.28 17.78 5.35
CA ASP A 158 -1.96 19.15 4.97
C ASP A 158 -0.86 19.18 3.89
N SER A 159 -0.74 20.30 3.17
CA SER A 159 0.21 20.43 2.07
C SER A 159 1.67 20.11 2.44
N PRO A 160 2.22 20.55 3.61
CA PRO A 160 3.59 20.20 3.99
C PRO A 160 3.79 18.69 4.22
N THR A 161 2.83 18.03 4.86
CA THR A 161 2.89 16.60 5.11
C THR A 161 2.77 15.79 3.80
N GLY A 162 1.93 16.26 2.86
CA GLY A 162 1.82 15.66 1.53
C GLY A 162 3.16 15.66 0.76
N ILE A 163 3.95 16.73 0.88
CA ILE A 163 5.28 16.82 0.26
C ILE A 163 6.24 15.78 0.85
N ILE A 164 6.28 15.63 2.19
CA ILE A 164 7.12 14.63 2.86
C ILE A 164 6.76 13.22 2.39
N VAL A 165 5.47 12.95 2.24
CA VAL A 165 4.98 11.65 1.73
C VAL A 165 5.45 11.40 0.30
N LEU A 166 5.31 12.38 -0.59
CA LEU A 166 5.76 12.25 -1.97
C LEU A 166 7.27 12.04 -2.05
N GLN A 167 8.07 12.78 -1.27
CA GLN A 167 9.52 12.61 -1.20
C GLN A 167 9.96 11.26 -0.63
N ALA A 168 9.15 10.63 0.21
CA ALA A 168 9.44 9.30 0.75
C ALA A 168 9.09 8.16 -0.23
N ILE A 169 8.33 8.47 -1.28
CA ILE A 169 7.89 7.54 -2.32
C ILE A 169 8.85 7.59 -3.53
N GLU A 170 9.52 8.71 -3.78
CA GLU A 170 10.57 8.87 -4.80
C GLU A 170 11.87 8.15 -4.39
#